data_7692ecfb94ab5fe4fc19a24bf2b40c64
#
_entry.id   7692ecfb94ab5fe4fc19a24bf2b40c64
#
_cell.length_a   1.000
_cell.length_b   1.000
_cell.length_c   1.000
_cell.angle_alpha   90.00
_cell.angle_beta   90.00
_cell.angle_gamma   90.00
#
_symmetry.space_group_name_H-M   'P 1'
#
loop_
_entity.id
_entity.type
_entity.pdbx_description
1 polymer ?
#
loop_
_entity_poly.entity_id
_entity_poly.type
_entity_poly.pdbx_seq_one_letter_code
_entity_poly.pdbx_strand_id
1 'polypeptide(L)'
;MSEVKYSKENLYSENVHIYSESSPNPNSMKFVVNFILIQEGDSFDFPTLESAKSSPLATELFGFKYVTRVFFMNNFITVTKDDAIGWEEANPEIRAFIKNFFLAKKPLFDETQPEQEVVLNNDSEAVKKIKGVLDEYIRPAVEMDGGAIQFHSFDAQEGTLKVLLQGSCSGCPSSMITLKAGIQNLMQRMVHK
;
A
#
# COMPACT_ATOMS: atom_id res chain seq x y z
N MET A 1 -3.67 -25.71 2.29
CA MET A 1 -3.52 -24.63 3.29
C MET A 1 -2.03 -24.46 3.53
N SER A 2 -1.38 -23.54 2.83
CA SER A 2 0.03 -23.21 3.05
C SER A 2 0.09 -21.99 3.94
N GLU A 3 0.42 -22.19 5.20
CA GLU A 3 0.76 -21.10 6.11
C GLU A 3 2.03 -20.43 5.59
N VAL A 4 1.92 -19.23 5.12
CA VAL A 4 3.07 -18.40 4.77
C VAL A 4 3.54 -17.73 6.05
N LYS A 5 4.54 -18.32 6.69
CA LYS A 5 5.24 -17.69 7.81
C LYS A 5 6.26 -16.70 7.24
N TYR A 6 6.08 -15.42 7.49
CA TYR A 6 7.16 -14.43 7.37
C TYR A 6 8.22 -14.78 8.43
N SER A 7 9.18 -15.64 8.07
CA SER A 7 10.17 -16.13 9.03
C SER A 7 11.18 -15.03 9.34
N LYS A 8 11.49 -14.88 10.63
CA LYS A 8 12.43 -13.90 11.21
C LYS A 8 13.86 -13.98 10.63
N GLU A 9 14.21 -15.02 9.89
CA GLU A 9 15.62 -15.36 9.61
C GLU A 9 16.18 -14.83 8.29
N ASN A 10 15.34 -14.37 7.34
CA ASN A 10 15.80 -14.01 5.99
C ASN A 10 15.43 -12.61 5.49
N LEU A 11 14.78 -11.76 6.29
CA LEU A 11 14.26 -10.47 5.85
C LEU A 11 15.28 -9.33 5.88
N TYR A 12 16.39 -9.47 6.60
CA TYR A 12 17.28 -8.33 6.81
C TYR A 12 18.68 -8.62 6.27
N SER A 13 19.03 -7.95 5.17
CA SER A 13 20.42 -7.92 4.72
C SER A 13 21.27 -7.15 5.75
N GLU A 14 22.53 -7.55 5.93
CA GLU A 14 23.47 -6.79 6.78
C GLU A 14 23.68 -5.35 6.28
N ASN A 15 23.34 -5.09 5.02
CA ASN A 15 23.39 -3.80 4.37
C ASN A 15 21.98 -3.29 4.01
N VAL A 16 21.40 -2.48 4.87
CA VAL A 16 20.11 -1.82 4.63
C VAL A 16 20.32 -0.53 3.85
N HIS A 17 19.85 -0.51 2.60
CA HIS A 17 19.80 0.69 1.77
C HIS A 17 18.36 1.15 1.63
N ILE A 18 18.12 2.45 1.84
CA ILE A 18 16.81 3.07 1.69
C ILE A 18 16.97 4.34 0.89
N TYR A 19 16.14 4.49 -0.13
CA TYR A 19 15.95 5.76 -0.84
C TYR A 19 14.48 6.15 -0.83
N SER A 20 14.21 7.42 -1.06
CA SER A 20 12.85 7.97 -1.06
C SER A 20 12.47 8.43 -2.46
N GLU A 21 11.22 8.15 -2.82
CA GLU A 21 10.58 8.57 -4.06
C GLU A 21 9.37 9.45 -3.71
N SER A 22 9.25 10.58 -4.44
CA SER A 22 8.06 11.43 -4.32
C SER A 22 6.84 10.74 -4.91
N SER A 23 5.70 10.98 -4.31
CA SER A 23 4.39 10.51 -4.76
C SER A 23 3.61 11.67 -5.39
N PRO A 24 2.64 11.42 -6.29
CA PRO A 24 1.69 12.42 -6.75
C PRO A 24 0.86 13.05 -5.62
N ASN A 25 0.71 12.34 -4.51
CA ASN A 25 0.17 12.89 -3.28
C ASN A 25 1.28 13.68 -2.54
N PRO A 26 1.18 15.03 -2.42
CA PRO A 26 2.22 15.86 -1.82
C PRO A 26 2.47 15.52 -0.33
N ASN A 27 1.49 14.90 0.33
CA ASN A 27 1.58 14.49 1.73
C ASN A 27 2.10 13.06 1.91
N SER A 28 2.40 12.34 0.83
CA SER A 28 2.94 10.99 0.89
C SER A 28 4.34 10.90 0.30
N MET A 29 5.16 10.02 0.87
CA MET A 29 6.49 9.68 0.35
C MET A 29 6.71 8.18 0.44
N LYS A 30 7.28 7.61 -0.61
CA LYS A 30 7.60 6.21 -0.73
C LYS A 30 9.05 5.97 -0.34
N PHE A 31 9.30 5.11 0.62
CA PHE A 31 10.61 4.70 1.10
C PHE A 31 10.89 3.28 0.61
N VAL A 32 11.80 3.15 -0.34
CA VAL A 32 12.14 1.87 -0.99
C VAL A 32 13.35 1.26 -0.33
N VAL A 33 13.24 -0.01 0.07
CA VAL A 33 14.33 -0.79 0.66
C VAL A 33 14.89 -1.78 -0.36
N ASN A 34 16.12 -2.26 -0.13
CA ASN A 34 16.82 -3.17 -1.04
C ASN A 34 16.49 -4.67 -0.82
N PHE A 35 15.37 -4.97 -0.18
CA PHE A 35 14.88 -6.33 0.07
C PHE A 35 13.35 -6.36 0.07
N ILE A 36 12.76 -7.55 -0.09
CA ILE A 36 11.31 -7.72 -0.08
C ILE A 36 10.78 -7.67 1.35
N LEU A 37 9.81 -6.81 1.62
CA LEU A 37 9.12 -6.67 2.90
C LEU A 37 7.85 -7.52 2.94
N ILE A 38 7.10 -7.47 1.85
CA ILE A 38 5.77 -8.06 1.69
C ILE A 38 5.78 -8.91 0.43
N GLN A 39 5.15 -10.07 0.46
CA GLN A 39 5.06 -10.93 -0.72
C GLN A 39 4.29 -10.22 -1.84
N GLU A 40 4.64 -10.60 -3.07
CA GLU A 40 3.96 -10.09 -4.26
C GLU A 40 2.45 -10.39 -4.20
N GLY A 41 1.65 -9.37 -4.43
CA GLY A 41 0.20 -9.43 -4.37
C GLY A 41 -0.40 -9.04 -3.02
N ASP A 42 0.40 -9.00 -1.95
CA ASP A 42 -0.04 -8.60 -0.62
C ASP A 42 0.27 -7.12 -0.35
N SER A 43 -0.55 -6.50 0.48
CA SER A 43 -0.31 -5.14 0.98
C SER A 43 -0.94 -4.96 2.36
N PHE A 44 -0.37 -4.07 3.16
CA PHE A 44 -0.87 -3.75 4.50
C PHE A 44 -1.03 -2.25 4.63
N ASP A 45 -2.24 -1.82 4.93
CA ASP A 45 -2.60 -0.41 5.02
C ASP A 45 -3.05 -0.06 6.44
N PHE A 46 -2.39 0.91 7.04
CA PHE A 46 -2.62 1.36 8.40
C PHE A 46 -3.08 2.82 8.38
N PRO A 47 -4.40 3.07 8.23
CA PRO A 47 -4.95 4.43 8.21
C PRO A 47 -4.97 5.11 9.58
N THR A 48 -4.71 4.36 10.67
CA THR A 48 -4.70 4.88 12.04
C THR A 48 -3.70 4.10 12.90
N LEU A 49 -3.27 4.71 14.01
CA LEU A 49 -2.45 4.01 15.02
C LEU A 49 -3.12 2.73 15.53
N GLU A 50 -4.45 2.72 15.65
CA GLU A 50 -5.21 1.55 16.11
C GLU A 50 -5.07 0.36 15.16
N SER A 51 -5.11 0.63 13.84
CA SER A 51 -4.91 -0.39 12.81
C SER A 51 -3.46 -0.91 12.75
N ALA A 52 -2.49 -0.15 13.27
CA ALA A 52 -1.07 -0.46 13.21
C ALA A 52 -0.58 -1.41 14.31
N LYS A 53 -1.42 -1.80 15.27
CA LYS A 53 -1.03 -2.57 16.47
C LYS A 53 -0.33 -3.89 16.18
N SER A 54 -0.63 -4.52 15.06
CA SER A 54 0.00 -5.78 14.62
C SER A 54 1.38 -5.60 13.99
N SER A 55 1.80 -4.34 13.76
CA SER A 55 3.09 -4.03 13.15
C SER A 55 3.91 -3.07 14.04
N PRO A 56 5.00 -3.55 14.65
CA PRO A 56 5.92 -2.69 15.39
C PRO A 56 6.42 -1.51 14.58
N LEU A 57 6.81 -1.71 13.31
CA LEU A 57 7.28 -0.64 12.45
C LEU A 57 6.20 0.43 12.20
N ALA A 58 4.97 0.01 11.86
CA ALA A 58 3.89 0.96 11.62
C ALA A 58 3.53 1.71 12.90
N THR A 59 3.43 1.02 14.04
CA THR A 59 3.15 1.62 15.34
C THR A 59 4.21 2.66 15.74
N GLU A 60 5.50 2.33 15.57
CA GLU A 60 6.59 3.26 15.90
C GLU A 60 6.63 4.45 14.92
N LEU A 61 6.26 4.27 13.63
CA LEU A 61 6.13 5.38 12.67
C LEU A 61 5.01 6.35 13.06
N PHE A 62 3.90 5.88 13.61
CA PHE A 62 2.87 6.75 14.19
C PHE A 62 3.33 7.51 15.46
N GLY A 63 4.48 7.15 16.01
CA GLY A 63 5.13 7.94 17.08
C GLY A 63 5.58 9.33 16.62
N PHE A 64 5.82 9.52 15.31
CA PHE A 64 5.99 10.85 14.72
C PHE A 64 4.61 11.52 14.63
N LYS A 65 4.38 12.58 15.37
CA LYS A 65 3.06 13.23 15.53
C LYS A 65 2.42 13.68 14.22
N TYR A 66 3.22 13.90 13.20
CA TYR A 66 2.79 14.33 11.88
C TYR A 66 2.43 13.15 10.95
N VAL A 67 2.72 11.90 11.32
CA VAL A 67 2.37 10.73 10.52
C VAL A 67 0.89 10.40 10.70
N THR A 68 0.18 10.33 9.58
CA THR A 68 -1.27 10.09 9.55
C THR A 68 -1.67 8.76 8.91
N ARG A 69 -0.77 8.14 8.13
CA ARG A 69 -0.98 6.83 7.51
C ARG A 69 0.34 6.16 7.20
N VAL A 70 0.37 4.83 7.32
CA VAL A 70 1.49 3.98 6.92
C VAL A 70 0.98 2.86 6.02
N PHE A 71 1.72 2.53 4.97
CA PHE A 71 1.36 1.49 4.03
C PHE A 71 2.60 0.67 3.65
N PHE A 72 2.47 -0.66 3.61
CA PHE A 72 3.53 -1.58 3.21
C PHE A 72 3.13 -2.40 1.99
N MET A 73 4.03 -2.52 1.05
CA MET A 73 3.85 -3.38 -0.11
C MET A 73 5.21 -3.72 -0.71
N ASN A 74 5.37 -4.95 -1.21
CA ASN A 74 6.56 -5.42 -1.89
C ASN A 74 7.86 -5.03 -1.14
N ASN A 75 8.65 -4.09 -1.65
CA ASN A 75 9.90 -3.61 -1.08
C ASN A 75 9.84 -2.13 -0.66
N PHE A 76 8.67 -1.59 -0.38
CA PHE A 76 8.54 -0.19 -0.01
C PHE A 76 7.54 0.05 1.13
N ILE A 77 7.74 1.18 1.78
CA ILE A 77 6.90 1.73 2.83
C ILE A 77 6.45 3.11 2.36
N THR A 78 5.15 3.34 2.29
CA THR A 78 4.62 4.69 2.05
C THR A 78 4.18 5.29 3.38
N VAL A 79 4.70 6.47 3.67
CA VAL A 79 4.29 7.26 4.83
C VAL A 79 3.54 8.49 4.35
N THR A 80 2.37 8.72 4.93
CA THR A 80 1.59 9.93 4.71
C THR A 80 1.64 10.78 5.98
N LYS A 81 1.90 12.06 5.82
CA LYS A 81 1.97 13.05 6.89
C LYS A 81 0.87 14.11 6.75
N ASP A 82 0.64 14.87 7.79
CA ASP A 82 -0.14 16.11 7.73
C ASP A 82 0.70 17.29 7.19
N ASP A 83 0.12 18.49 7.19
CA ASP A 83 0.77 19.70 6.70
C ASP A 83 1.65 20.41 7.75
N ALA A 84 1.86 19.81 8.93
CA ALA A 84 2.59 20.45 10.04
C ALA A 84 4.10 20.56 9.77
N ILE A 85 4.65 19.72 8.89
CA ILE A 85 6.09 19.62 8.58
C ILE A 85 6.32 19.44 7.07
N GLY A 86 7.42 19.99 6.54
CA GLY A 86 7.88 19.74 5.16
C GLY A 86 8.62 18.42 4.99
N TRP A 87 8.66 17.90 3.76
CA TRP A 87 9.43 16.68 3.46
C TRP A 87 10.95 16.89 3.57
N GLU A 88 11.44 18.12 3.45
CA GLU A 88 12.84 18.45 3.63
C GLU A 88 13.33 18.08 5.03
N GLU A 89 12.46 18.19 6.02
CA GLU A 89 12.72 17.86 7.43
C GLU A 89 12.28 16.44 7.78
N ALA A 90 11.07 16.02 7.39
CA ALA A 90 10.50 14.72 7.71
C ALA A 90 11.20 13.55 7.02
N ASN A 91 11.62 13.70 5.74
CA ASN A 91 12.20 12.62 4.97
C ASN A 91 13.51 12.07 5.56
N PRO A 92 14.53 12.86 5.89
CA PRO A 92 15.76 12.32 6.48
C PRO A 92 15.50 11.64 7.84
N GLU A 93 14.59 12.17 8.64
CA GLU A 93 14.23 11.61 9.94
C GLU A 93 13.56 10.23 9.78
N ILE A 94 12.51 10.14 8.97
CA ILE A 94 11.79 8.88 8.73
C ILE A 94 12.70 7.84 8.09
N ARG A 95 13.51 8.23 7.10
CA ARG A 95 14.45 7.33 6.43
C ARG A 95 15.49 6.77 7.39
N ALA A 96 16.06 7.60 8.25
CA ALA A 96 17.02 7.17 9.27
C ALA A 96 16.34 6.23 10.28
N PHE A 97 15.11 6.53 10.69
CA PHE A 97 14.33 5.70 11.60
C PHE A 97 14.08 4.30 11.01
N ILE A 98 13.55 4.22 9.77
CA ILE A 98 13.28 2.95 9.08
C ILE A 98 14.56 2.13 8.95
N LYS A 99 15.69 2.78 8.57
CA LYS A 99 16.99 2.11 8.48
C LYS A 99 17.41 1.50 9.80
N ASN A 100 17.34 2.26 10.89
CA ASN A 100 17.71 1.79 12.23
C ASN A 100 16.79 0.66 12.71
N PHE A 101 15.51 0.71 12.39
CA PHE A 101 14.56 -0.35 12.72
C PHE A 101 14.99 -1.69 12.12
N PHE A 102 15.33 -1.71 10.83
CA PHE A 102 15.77 -2.94 10.15
C PHE A 102 17.18 -3.38 10.59
N LEU A 103 18.10 -2.46 10.83
CA LEU A 103 19.42 -2.81 11.39
C LEU A 103 19.31 -3.42 12.79
N ALA A 104 18.33 -3.00 13.57
CA ALA A 104 18.03 -3.59 14.89
C ALA A 104 17.32 -4.96 14.78
N LYS A 105 17.04 -5.46 13.57
CA LYS A 105 16.37 -6.74 13.29
C LYS A 105 15.04 -6.90 14.02
N LYS A 106 14.31 -5.80 14.21
CA LYS A 106 12.96 -5.82 14.77
C LYS A 106 11.99 -6.50 13.79
N PRO A 107 11.00 -7.27 14.25
CA PRO A 107 10.02 -7.90 13.39
C PRO A 107 9.09 -6.85 12.74
N LEU A 108 8.74 -7.06 11.47
CA LEU A 108 7.81 -6.19 10.74
C LEU A 108 6.38 -6.33 11.30
N PHE A 109 6.00 -7.55 11.66
CA PHE A 109 4.74 -7.89 12.29
C PHE A 109 4.97 -8.66 13.59
N ASP A 110 4.05 -8.50 14.54
CA ASP A 110 3.95 -9.37 15.71
C ASP A 110 3.44 -10.76 15.29
N GLU A 111 3.40 -11.72 16.22
CA GLU A 111 2.98 -13.10 15.95
C GLU A 111 1.53 -13.20 15.42
N THR A 112 0.70 -12.22 15.68
CA THR A 112 -0.64 -12.05 15.09
C THR A 112 -0.55 -11.16 13.85
N GLN A 113 -0.39 -11.77 12.68
CA GLN A 113 -0.53 -11.03 11.42
C GLN A 113 -1.96 -10.49 11.28
N PRO A 114 -2.15 -9.27 10.72
CA PRO A 114 -3.49 -8.80 10.38
C PRO A 114 -4.13 -9.81 9.41
N GLU A 115 -5.33 -10.28 9.77
CA GLU A 115 -6.09 -11.17 8.90
C GLU A 115 -6.40 -10.44 7.59
N GLN A 116 -5.88 -10.97 6.49
CA GLN A 116 -6.33 -10.56 5.17
C GLN A 116 -7.65 -11.30 4.90
N GLU A 117 -8.70 -10.55 4.60
CA GLU A 117 -9.96 -11.15 4.17
C GLU A 117 -9.73 -11.96 2.89
N VAL A 118 -9.74 -13.28 3.03
CA VAL A 118 -9.75 -14.19 1.88
C VAL A 118 -11.13 -14.10 1.25
N VAL A 119 -11.28 -13.27 0.24
CA VAL A 119 -12.49 -13.22 -0.57
C VAL A 119 -12.58 -14.54 -1.35
N LEU A 120 -13.51 -15.41 -0.95
CA LEU A 120 -13.83 -16.64 -1.68
C LEU A 120 -14.32 -16.26 -3.09
N ASN A 121 -13.50 -16.52 -4.09
CA ASN A 121 -13.72 -16.12 -5.47
C ASN A 121 -14.75 -17.06 -6.16
N ASN A 122 -16.03 -16.69 -6.08
CA ASN A 122 -17.04 -17.17 -7.00
C ASN A 122 -17.37 -16.06 -8.02
N ASP A 123 -16.33 -15.54 -8.66
CA ASP A 123 -16.41 -14.38 -9.55
C ASP A 123 -17.15 -14.72 -10.84
N SER A 124 -18.12 -13.88 -11.19
CA SER A 124 -18.73 -13.93 -12.54
C SER A 124 -17.68 -13.58 -13.61
N GLU A 125 -17.93 -13.96 -14.85
CA GLU A 125 -17.02 -13.62 -15.98
C GLU A 125 -16.77 -12.11 -16.11
N ALA A 126 -17.77 -11.28 -15.82
CA ALA A 126 -17.63 -9.83 -15.79
C ALA A 126 -16.65 -9.38 -14.70
N VAL A 127 -16.75 -9.95 -13.49
CA VAL A 127 -15.85 -9.62 -12.36
C VAL A 127 -14.42 -10.07 -12.66
N LYS A 128 -14.22 -11.26 -13.23
CA LYS A 128 -12.89 -11.74 -13.65
C LYS A 128 -12.25 -10.78 -14.65
N LYS A 129 -13.04 -10.33 -15.64
CA LYS A 129 -12.57 -9.38 -16.66
C LYS A 129 -12.20 -8.03 -16.04
N ILE A 130 -13.04 -7.51 -15.12
CA ILE A 130 -12.78 -6.27 -14.40
C ILE A 130 -11.47 -6.39 -13.59
N LYS A 131 -11.30 -7.45 -12.80
CA LYS A 131 -10.08 -7.69 -12.03
C LYS A 131 -8.85 -7.76 -12.94
N GLY A 132 -8.92 -8.50 -14.06
CA GLY A 132 -7.84 -8.57 -15.04
C GLY A 132 -7.45 -7.19 -15.60
N VAL A 133 -8.44 -6.36 -15.93
CA VAL A 133 -8.18 -4.98 -16.41
C VAL A 133 -7.56 -4.10 -15.33
N LEU A 134 -8.03 -4.20 -14.08
CA LEU A 134 -7.41 -3.48 -12.96
C LEU A 134 -5.95 -3.91 -12.75
N ASP A 135 -5.69 -5.22 -12.78
CA ASP A 135 -4.36 -5.79 -12.53
C ASP A 135 -3.36 -5.43 -13.65
N GLU A 136 -3.80 -5.46 -14.91
CA GLU A 136 -2.93 -5.22 -16.06
C GLU A 136 -2.64 -3.73 -16.31
N TYR A 137 -3.65 -2.86 -16.15
CA TYR A 137 -3.55 -1.46 -16.61
C TYR A 137 -3.49 -0.44 -15.48
N ILE A 138 -4.07 -0.72 -14.30
CA ILE A 138 -4.20 0.25 -13.22
C ILE A 138 -3.20 -0.03 -12.10
N ARG A 139 -3.10 -1.28 -11.67
CA ARG A 139 -2.26 -1.67 -10.54
C ARG A 139 -0.79 -1.21 -10.69
N PRO A 140 -0.10 -1.38 -11.83
CA PRO A 140 1.30 -0.99 -11.95
C PRO A 140 1.52 0.52 -11.73
N ALA A 141 0.61 1.37 -12.23
CA ALA A 141 0.70 2.81 -12.06
C ALA A 141 0.48 3.22 -10.58
N VAL A 142 -0.52 2.61 -9.93
CA VAL A 142 -0.85 2.88 -8.53
C VAL A 142 0.28 2.44 -7.59
N GLU A 143 0.91 1.30 -7.85
CA GLU A 143 2.06 0.80 -7.09
C GLU A 143 3.31 1.67 -7.30
N MET A 144 3.53 2.15 -8.51
CA MET A 144 4.62 3.08 -8.80
C MET A 144 4.46 4.37 -7.98
N ASP A 145 3.23 4.84 -7.81
CA ASP A 145 2.89 6.01 -7.00
C ASP A 145 2.92 5.76 -5.47
N GLY A 146 3.19 4.51 -5.04
CA GLY A 146 3.30 4.15 -3.62
C GLY A 146 1.97 3.81 -2.96
N GLY A 147 0.99 3.36 -3.73
CA GLY A 147 -0.31 2.89 -3.24
C GLY A 147 -0.68 1.51 -3.75
N ALA A 148 -1.91 1.11 -3.49
CA ALA A 148 -2.53 -0.08 -4.07
C ALA A 148 -4.00 0.18 -4.42
N ILE A 149 -4.51 -0.63 -5.34
CA ILE A 149 -5.92 -0.67 -5.70
C ILE A 149 -6.43 -2.10 -5.56
N GLN A 150 -7.56 -2.26 -4.88
CA GLN A 150 -8.22 -3.54 -4.71
C GLN A 150 -9.65 -3.47 -5.26
N PHE A 151 -10.08 -4.54 -5.92
CA PHE A 151 -11.48 -4.72 -6.27
C PHE A 151 -12.29 -4.92 -5.00
N HIS A 152 -13.36 -4.17 -4.83
CA HIS A 152 -14.29 -4.34 -3.69
C HIS A 152 -15.58 -5.05 -4.13
N SER A 153 -16.31 -4.48 -5.08
CA SER A 153 -17.57 -5.05 -5.57
C SER A 153 -17.95 -4.50 -6.94
N PHE A 154 -18.77 -5.25 -7.68
CA PHE A 154 -19.37 -4.82 -8.92
C PHE A 154 -20.85 -5.14 -8.92
N ASP A 155 -21.69 -4.12 -9.11
CA ASP A 155 -23.11 -4.24 -9.33
C ASP A 155 -23.39 -4.25 -10.83
N ALA A 156 -23.79 -5.42 -11.35
CA ALA A 156 -24.05 -5.61 -12.77
C ALA A 156 -25.37 -4.96 -13.24
N GLN A 157 -26.31 -4.68 -12.34
CA GLN A 157 -27.58 -4.04 -12.68
C GLN A 157 -27.39 -2.53 -12.87
N GLU A 158 -26.64 -1.91 -11.97
CA GLU A 158 -26.34 -0.48 -11.99
C GLU A 158 -25.06 -0.14 -12.78
N GLY A 159 -24.26 -1.15 -13.15
CA GLY A 159 -22.94 -0.95 -13.76
C GLY A 159 -21.95 -0.25 -12.83
N THR A 160 -22.13 -0.39 -11.52
CA THR A 160 -21.31 0.32 -10.52
C THR A 160 -20.15 -0.54 -10.02
N LEU A 161 -18.91 -0.12 -10.30
CA LEU A 161 -17.69 -0.70 -9.78
C LEU A 161 -17.23 0.06 -8.53
N LYS A 162 -16.98 -0.66 -7.43
CA LYS A 162 -16.34 -0.12 -6.22
C LYS A 162 -14.94 -0.70 -6.10
N VAL A 163 -13.97 0.18 -5.87
CA VAL A 163 -12.56 -0.17 -5.62
C VAL A 163 -12.11 0.46 -4.32
N LEU A 164 -11.16 -0.18 -3.66
CA LEU A 164 -10.51 0.33 -2.45
C LEU A 164 -9.12 0.86 -2.86
N LEU A 165 -8.85 2.10 -2.54
CA LEU A 165 -7.54 2.73 -2.72
C LEU A 165 -6.79 2.75 -1.39
N GLN A 166 -5.50 2.38 -1.41
CA GLN A 166 -4.64 2.27 -0.25
C GLN A 166 -3.36 3.07 -0.44
N GLY A 167 -2.63 3.31 0.65
CA GLY A 167 -1.35 4.01 0.61
C GLY A 167 -1.49 5.46 0.13
N SER A 168 -0.58 5.91 -0.74
CA SER A 168 -0.54 7.29 -1.27
C SER A 168 -1.80 7.72 -2.02
N CYS A 169 -2.51 6.77 -2.63
CA CYS A 169 -3.71 7.03 -3.42
C CYS A 169 -4.94 7.29 -2.56
N SER A 170 -4.89 6.93 -1.28
CA SER A 170 -5.97 7.16 -0.32
C SER A 170 -5.94 8.61 0.18
N GLY A 171 -7.04 9.33 -0.04
CA GLY A 171 -7.21 10.70 0.47
C GLY A 171 -6.55 11.81 -0.37
N CYS A 172 -5.96 11.51 -1.53
CA CYS A 172 -5.46 12.52 -2.44
C CYS A 172 -6.58 12.97 -3.41
N PRO A 173 -7.10 14.21 -3.31
CA PRO A 173 -8.21 14.68 -4.14
C PRO A 173 -7.89 14.65 -5.64
N SER A 174 -6.67 15.03 -6.04
CA SER A 174 -6.25 15.07 -7.44
C SER A 174 -6.11 13.67 -8.04
N SER A 175 -5.50 12.74 -7.30
CA SER A 175 -5.36 11.34 -7.73
C SER A 175 -6.70 10.64 -7.84
N MET A 176 -7.62 10.89 -6.92
CA MET A 176 -8.96 10.28 -6.93
C MET A 176 -9.77 10.67 -8.18
N ILE A 177 -9.75 11.94 -8.59
CA ILE A 177 -10.49 12.42 -9.78
C ILE A 177 -9.90 11.80 -11.04
N THR A 178 -8.58 11.88 -11.21
CA THR A 178 -7.88 11.39 -12.40
C THR A 178 -8.00 9.87 -12.52
N LEU A 179 -7.79 9.16 -11.42
CA LEU A 179 -7.86 7.70 -11.38
C LEU A 179 -9.29 7.21 -11.63
N LYS A 180 -10.30 7.84 -11.03
CA LYS A 180 -11.71 7.52 -11.27
C LYS A 180 -12.07 7.66 -12.74
N ALA A 181 -11.72 8.78 -13.37
CA ALA A 181 -11.99 9.01 -14.78
C ALA A 181 -11.24 8.02 -15.68
N GLY A 182 -9.97 7.73 -15.37
CA GLY A 182 -9.16 6.75 -16.09
C GLY A 182 -9.75 5.34 -16.02
N ILE A 183 -10.11 4.87 -14.83
CA ILE A 183 -10.74 3.56 -14.61
C ILE A 183 -12.09 3.50 -15.34
N GLN A 184 -12.94 4.52 -15.23
CA GLN A 184 -14.23 4.55 -15.89
C GLN A 184 -14.10 4.45 -17.42
N ASN A 185 -13.21 5.23 -18.02
CA ASN A 185 -12.96 5.19 -19.46
C ASN A 185 -12.42 3.82 -19.92
N LEU A 186 -11.52 3.23 -19.12
CA LEU A 186 -10.93 1.94 -19.41
C LEU A 186 -11.98 0.82 -19.34
N MET A 187 -12.80 0.81 -18.30
CA MET A 187 -13.88 -0.16 -18.12
C MET A 187 -14.91 -0.09 -19.25
N GLN A 188 -15.31 1.11 -19.66
CA GLN A 188 -16.22 1.30 -20.78
C GLN A 188 -15.67 0.73 -22.10
N ARG A 189 -14.36 0.84 -22.36
CA ARG A 189 -13.73 0.33 -23.56
C ARG A 189 -13.51 -1.19 -23.54
N MET A 190 -13.18 -1.75 -22.38
CA MET A 190 -12.69 -3.12 -22.25
C MET A 190 -13.76 -4.12 -21.79
N VAL A 191 -14.76 -3.66 -21.02
CA VAL A 191 -15.78 -4.54 -20.42
C VAL A 191 -17.08 -4.56 -21.21
N HIS A 192 -17.40 -3.50 -21.96
CA HIS A 192 -18.60 -3.41 -22.80
C HIS A 192 -18.46 -3.96 -24.24
N LYS A 193 -17.43 -4.76 -24.51
CA LYS A 193 -17.29 -5.51 -25.78
C LYS A 193 -17.60 -6.98 -25.63
#